data_76a49961034b21290de3861d29702f9b
#
_entry.id   76a49961034b21290de3861d29702f9b
#
_cell.length_a   1.000
_cell.length_b   1.000
_cell.length_c   1.000
_cell.angle_alpha   90.00
_cell.angle_beta   90.00
_cell.angle_gamma   90.00
#
_symmetry.space_group_name_H-M   'P 1'
#
loop_
_entity.id
_entity.type
_entity.pdbx_description
1 polymer ?
#
loop_
_entity_poly.entity_id
_entity_poly.type
_entity_poly.pdbx_seq_one_letter_code
_entity_poly.pdbx_strand_id
1 'polypeptide(L)'
;MTKRRNAVVAAIAASVLALTGFVSVSAASAASVQVGVILPDAASSARWETADRKFLAAAFKAAKVTADIQNANGDKAKFATIADQMMAKGVKVLIMAGLDSPSTAAIQAKAKKAGIKTIDYDRLTLAGSASYYVSFDNVAVGKLQGQGIKACLDKAGKKTASIVYLNGSPTDNNATLFKQGYDSVLRPLINSKAYTLVDDQSVPDWDNAKGGVIFEQQLTKAGGKLDAVVSANEGLGLAAVAVLKKNGLNGKVCVSGQDATADGLAAILTGDLSNTVYKAVKQEANGAAALAIALIKGTKVTNATGKTNDGKRDVPSVLLVPVGITKANVKTVIADGFQTRADVCKIATEAVCKANGI
;
A
#
# COMPACT_ATOMS: atom_id res chain seq x y z
N MET A 1 23.46 98.88 -24.40
CA MET A 1 24.83 99.16 -23.95
C MET A 1 25.55 97.91 -23.62
N THR A 2 26.62 97.61 -24.36
CA THR A 2 27.91 97.02 -24.05
C THR A 2 27.91 95.62 -23.42
N LYS A 3 28.52 94.74 -24.03
CA LYS A 3 29.77 94.21 -24.59
C LYS A 3 29.97 92.77 -24.14
N ARG A 4 30.06 91.92 -25.09
CA ARG A 4 31.17 91.01 -25.41
C ARG A 4 32.03 90.44 -24.26
N ARG A 5 32.18 89.12 -24.18
CA ARG A 5 33.46 88.48 -24.56
C ARG A 5 33.40 86.94 -24.52
N ASN A 6 34.00 86.38 -25.57
CA ASN A 6 34.25 84.97 -25.82
C ASN A 6 35.26 84.36 -24.86
N ALA A 7 35.15 83.08 -24.57
CA ALA A 7 36.32 82.22 -24.41
C ALA A 7 35.94 80.76 -24.75
N VAL A 8 36.68 80.27 -25.72
CA VAL A 8 36.74 78.90 -26.20
C VAL A 8 37.65 78.12 -25.25
N VAL A 9 37.26 76.98 -24.75
CA VAL A 9 38.21 75.93 -24.28
C VAL A 9 37.68 74.58 -24.66
N ALA A 10 38.61 73.80 -25.11
CA ALA A 10 38.57 72.53 -25.87
C ALA A 10 37.92 71.32 -25.21
N ALA A 11 37.48 70.47 -26.12
CA ALA A 11 36.99 69.12 -25.88
C ALA A 11 38.06 68.15 -25.31
N ILE A 12 37.68 67.33 -24.37
CA ILE A 12 38.28 66.01 -24.19
C ILE A 12 37.13 65.03 -24.04
N ALA A 13 36.97 64.19 -25.12
CA ALA A 13 36.07 63.06 -25.12
C ALA A 13 36.70 61.91 -24.32
N ALA A 14 36.13 61.57 -23.20
CA ALA A 14 36.43 60.30 -22.52
C ALA A 14 35.27 59.33 -22.75
N SER A 15 35.47 58.42 -23.70
CA SER A 15 34.55 57.31 -23.98
C SER A 15 34.68 56.24 -22.90
N VAL A 16 33.75 56.22 -21.98
CA VAL A 16 33.62 55.08 -21.03
C VAL A 16 32.70 54.06 -21.68
N LEU A 17 33.27 53.01 -22.27
CA LEU A 17 32.56 51.80 -22.66
C LEU A 17 32.13 51.09 -21.37
N ALA A 18 30.87 51.24 -20.96
CA ALA A 18 30.24 50.40 -19.98
C ALA A 18 29.95 49.02 -20.59
N LEU A 19 30.82 48.04 -20.38
CA LEU A 19 30.49 46.63 -20.62
C LEU A 19 29.46 46.21 -19.55
N THR A 20 28.17 46.33 -19.86
CA THR A 20 27.12 45.65 -19.12
C THR A 20 27.15 44.17 -19.51
N GLY A 21 27.93 43.39 -18.75
CA GLY A 21 27.86 41.93 -18.81
C GLY A 21 26.46 41.47 -18.43
N PHE A 22 25.64 41.09 -19.38
CA PHE A 22 24.43 40.32 -19.13
C PHE A 22 24.86 38.96 -18.54
N VAL A 23 24.86 38.90 -17.21
CA VAL A 23 24.89 37.60 -16.53
C VAL A 23 23.51 36.98 -16.79
N SER A 24 23.42 36.15 -17.81
CA SER A 24 22.28 35.27 -18.03
C SER A 24 22.26 34.29 -16.87
N VAL A 25 21.53 34.63 -15.80
CA VAL A 25 21.15 33.66 -14.79
C VAL A 25 20.21 32.68 -15.49
N SER A 26 20.77 31.58 -15.98
CA SER A 26 19.97 30.43 -16.40
C SER A 26 19.21 29.97 -15.16
N ALA A 27 17.97 30.40 -15.03
CA ALA A 27 17.05 29.78 -14.08
C ALA A 27 17.00 28.30 -14.44
N ALA A 28 17.66 27.47 -13.62
CA ALA A 28 17.51 26.03 -13.74
C ALA A 28 16.00 25.78 -13.61
N SER A 29 15.34 25.53 -14.75
CA SER A 29 13.93 25.14 -14.76
C SER A 29 13.82 23.90 -13.90
N ALA A 30 13.20 24.02 -12.74
CA ALA A 30 12.89 22.86 -11.91
C ALA A 30 12.17 21.85 -12.80
N ALA A 31 12.71 20.64 -12.91
CA ALA A 31 12.11 19.62 -13.76
C ALA A 31 10.64 19.45 -13.36
N SER A 32 9.75 19.62 -14.34
CA SER A 32 8.31 19.52 -14.08
C SER A 32 7.95 18.15 -13.52
N VAL A 33 7.08 18.10 -12.51
CA VAL A 33 6.60 16.84 -11.95
C VAL A 33 5.83 16.07 -13.03
N GLN A 34 6.28 14.83 -13.30
CA GLN A 34 5.72 14.01 -14.38
C GLN A 34 4.72 12.98 -13.87
N VAL A 35 4.90 12.50 -12.64
CA VAL A 35 4.06 11.49 -11.99
C VAL A 35 3.58 11.99 -10.64
N GLY A 36 2.28 11.91 -10.40
CA GLY A 36 1.70 12.04 -9.08
C GLY A 36 1.43 10.66 -8.50
N VAL A 37 1.74 10.44 -7.22
CA VAL A 37 1.39 9.23 -6.48
C VAL A 37 0.64 9.61 -5.23
N ILE A 38 -0.51 8.99 -4.99
CA ILE A 38 -1.32 9.23 -3.81
C ILE A 38 -1.47 7.92 -3.04
N LEU A 39 -0.82 7.86 -1.88
CA LEU A 39 -0.94 6.76 -0.93
C LEU A 39 -2.15 6.98 -0.01
N PRO A 40 -2.79 5.91 0.50
CA PRO A 40 -4.08 6.03 1.17
C PRO A 40 -3.93 6.57 2.59
N ASP A 41 -3.07 5.96 3.39
CA ASP A 41 -2.88 6.28 4.81
C ASP A 41 -1.57 5.67 5.33
N ALA A 42 -1.31 5.80 6.64
CA ALA A 42 -0.20 5.13 7.31
C ALA A 42 -0.67 4.22 8.45
N ALA A 43 -1.96 4.30 8.82
CA ALA A 43 -2.51 3.63 9.99
C ALA A 43 -3.01 2.21 9.70
N SER A 44 -3.57 1.98 8.50
CA SER A 44 -4.07 0.65 8.10
C SER A 44 -2.94 -0.37 7.91
N SER A 45 -1.80 0.09 7.39
CA SER A 45 -0.57 -0.70 7.27
C SER A 45 0.64 0.22 7.18
N ALA A 46 1.67 -0.06 7.96
CA ALA A 46 2.93 0.69 7.94
C ALA A 46 3.64 0.63 6.57
N ARG A 47 3.34 -0.38 5.73
CA ARG A 47 3.99 -0.56 4.42
C ARG A 47 3.90 0.66 3.53
N TRP A 48 2.79 1.42 3.57
CA TRP A 48 2.57 2.57 2.69
C TRP A 48 3.69 3.61 2.77
N GLU A 49 4.17 3.90 3.97
CA GLU A 49 5.27 4.86 4.18
C GLU A 49 6.64 4.19 4.19
N THR A 50 6.77 2.99 4.78
CA THR A 50 8.08 2.36 4.97
C THR A 50 8.57 1.61 3.73
N ALA A 51 7.67 1.13 2.86
CA ALA A 51 7.99 0.32 1.70
C ALA A 51 7.50 0.94 0.38
N ASP A 52 6.19 1.15 0.22
CA ASP A 52 5.61 1.63 -1.04
C ASP A 52 6.21 2.97 -1.47
N ARG A 53 6.23 3.98 -0.60
CA ARG A 53 6.88 5.27 -0.85
C ARG A 53 8.33 5.12 -1.25
N LYS A 54 9.08 4.31 -0.48
CA LYS A 54 10.52 4.09 -0.70
C LYS A 54 10.80 3.47 -2.07
N PHE A 55 10.07 2.41 -2.42
CA PHE A 55 10.33 1.68 -3.66
C PHE A 55 9.83 2.44 -4.90
N LEU A 56 8.68 3.12 -4.82
CA LEU A 56 8.21 4.01 -5.88
C LEU A 56 9.19 5.16 -6.13
N ALA A 57 9.64 5.84 -5.07
CA ALA A 57 10.63 6.90 -5.19
C ALA A 57 11.94 6.41 -5.81
N ALA A 58 12.44 5.23 -5.40
CA ALA A 58 13.64 4.63 -5.94
C ALA A 58 13.48 4.28 -7.42
N ALA A 59 12.34 3.69 -7.83
CA ALA A 59 12.08 3.32 -9.21
C ALA A 59 12.01 4.55 -10.14
N PHE A 60 11.32 5.61 -9.74
CA PHE A 60 11.27 6.86 -10.52
C PHE A 60 12.61 7.57 -10.58
N LYS A 61 13.35 7.62 -9.46
CA LYS A 61 14.73 8.17 -9.45
C LYS A 61 15.65 7.45 -10.42
N ALA A 62 15.62 6.12 -10.43
CA ALA A 62 16.43 5.31 -11.35
C ALA A 62 16.08 5.58 -12.82
N ALA A 63 14.81 5.84 -13.12
CA ALA A 63 14.33 6.17 -14.46
C ALA A 63 14.51 7.66 -14.85
N LYS A 64 15.03 8.50 -13.95
CA LYS A 64 15.14 9.97 -14.10
C LYS A 64 13.78 10.63 -14.36
N VAL A 65 12.71 10.12 -13.73
CA VAL A 65 11.35 10.65 -13.78
C VAL A 65 11.07 11.38 -12.48
N THR A 66 10.59 12.62 -12.56
CA THR A 66 10.22 13.42 -11.39
C THR A 66 8.83 13.00 -10.90
N ALA A 67 8.75 12.49 -9.67
CA ALA A 67 7.51 12.07 -9.03
C ALA A 67 7.23 12.88 -7.76
N ASP A 68 5.94 13.23 -7.53
CA ASP A 68 5.41 13.80 -6.29
C ASP A 68 4.62 12.69 -5.59
N ILE A 69 5.07 12.23 -4.43
CA ILE A 69 4.46 11.14 -3.68
C ILE A 69 3.89 11.70 -2.38
N GLN A 70 2.57 11.71 -2.26
CA GLN A 70 1.87 12.23 -1.09
C GLN A 70 0.97 11.16 -0.46
N ASN A 71 0.54 11.40 0.79
CA ASN A 71 -0.33 10.51 1.54
C ASN A 71 -1.58 11.28 1.99
N ALA A 72 -2.74 10.71 1.73
CA ALA A 72 -4.02 11.28 2.11
C ALA A 72 -4.33 11.14 3.61
N ASN A 73 -3.62 10.24 4.31
CA ASN A 73 -3.84 9.93 5.74
C ASN A 73 -5.28 9.50 6.06
N GLY A 74 -5.91 8.73 5.16
CA GLY A 74 -7.29 8.25 5.34
C GLY A 74 -8.39 9.28 5.04
N ASP A 75 -8.01 10.51 4.69
CA ASP A 75 -8.96 11.59 4.41
C ASP A 75 -9.28 11.69 2.90
N LYS A 76 -10.54 11.40 2.55
CA LYS A 76 -11.03 11.42 1.16
C LYS A 76 -11.00 12.83 0.55
N ALA A 77 -11.27 13.88 1.32
CA ALA A 77 -11.22 15.25 0.83
C ALA A 77 -9.78 15.67 0.55
N LYS A 78 -8.85 15.30 1.44
CA LYS A 78 -7.42 15.49 1.24
C LYS A 78 -6.94 14.70 0.01
N PHE A 79 -7.40 13.46 -0.18
CA PHE A 79 -7.07 12.64 -1.36
C PHE A 79 -7.44 13.37 -2.66
N ALA A 80 -8.66 13.91 -2.73
CA ALA A 80 -9.13 14.69 -3.87
C ALA A 80 -8.32 15.99 -4.06
N THR A 81 -8.04 16.71 -2.97
CA THR A 81 -7.24 17.95 -3.00
C THR A 81 -5.82 17.68 -3.52
N ILE A 82 -5.16 16.61 -3.06
CA ILE A 82 -3.84 16.21 -3.55
C ILE A 82 -3.89 15.90 -5.06
N ALA A 83 -4.90 15.14 -5.50
CA ALA A 83 -5.09 14.83 -6.92
C ALA A 83 -5.24 16.09 -7.77
N ASP A 84 -6.05 17.06 -7.32
CA ASP A 84 -6.25 18.33 -7.99
C ASP A 84 -4.96 19.16 -8.09
N GLN A 85 -4.19 19.23 -7.00
CA GLN A 85 -2.89 19.91 -6.98
C GLN A 85 -1.89 19.25 -7.94
N MET A 86 -1.85 17.92 -7.99
CA MET A 86 -0.97 17.19 -8.92
C MET A 86 -1.40 17.42 -10.38
N MET A 87 -2.70 17.41 -10.68
CA MET A 87 -3.21 17.73 -12.00
C MET A 87 -2.86 19.16 -12.41
N ALA A 88 -3.00 20.13 -11.49
CA ALA A 88 -2.63 21.53 -11.74
C ALA A 88 -1.12 21.71 -11.98
N LYS A 89 -0.26 20.89 -11.36
CA LYS A 89 1.18 20.84 -11.64
C LYS A 89 1.52 20.24 -13.01
N GLY A 90 0.54 19.71 -13.74
CA GLY A 90 0.72 19.18 -15.09
C GLY A 90 1.31 17.77 -15.14
N VAL A 91 1.08 16.93 -14.12
CA VAL A 91 1.49 15.52 -14.16
C VAL A 91 0.89 14.82 -15.39
N LYS A 92 1.60 13.84 -15.92
CA LYS A 92 1.16 13.03 -17.07
C LYS A 92 0.43 11.78 -16.64
N VAL A 93 0.79 11.28 -15.46
CA VAL A 93 0.23 10.04 -14.87
C VAL A 93 -0.06 10.27 -13.39
N LEU A 94 -1.23 9.82 -12.95
CA LEU A 94 -1.59 9.68 -11.53
C LEU A 94 -1.64 8.19 -11.16
N ILE A 95 -0.88 7.82 -10.13
CA ILE A 95 -0.92 6.51 -9.50
C ILE A 95 -1.66 6.67 -8.18
N MET A 96 -2.69 5.87 -7.94
CA MET A 96 -3.58 6.06 -6.81
C MET A 96 -3.88 4.73 -6.10
N ALA A 97 -3.64 4.68 -4.78
CA ALA A 97 -4.22 3.67 -3.91
C ALA A 97 -5.51 4.26 -3.29
N GLY A 98 -6.65 4.02 -3.92
CA GLY A 98 -7.91 4.67 -3.57
C GLY A 98 -8.41 4.33 -2.17
N LEU A 99 -9.11 5.27 -1.52
CA LEU A 99 -9.76 5.05 -0.22
C LEU A 99 -11.14 4.41 -0.38
N ASP A 100 -11.83 4.72 -1.49
CA ASP A 100 -13.04 4.05 -1.94
C ASP A 100 -13.20 4.21 -3.46
N SER A 101 -13.99 3.33 -4.06
CA SER A 101 -14.21 3.35 -5.50
C SER A 101 -14.98 4.58 -6.00
N PRO A 102 -16.07 5.06 -5.36
CA PRO A 102 -16.81 6.22 -5.88
C PRO A 102 -15.97 7.49 -5.95
N SER A 103 -15.25 7.85 -4.89
CA SER A 103 -14.43 9.06 -4.88
C SER A 103 -13.24 8.96 -5.83
N THR A 104 -12.57 7.80 -5.89
CA THR A 104 -11.44 7.59 -6.79
C THR A 104 -11.88 7.58 -8.25
N ALA A 105 -13.04 6.97 -8.60
CA ALA A 105 -13.57 7.00 -9.96
C ALA A 105 -13.88 8.44 -10.43
N ALA A 106 -14.38 9.30 -9.54
CA ALA A 106 -14.61 10.72 -9.87
C ALA A 106 -13.29 11.44 -10.20
N ILE A 107 -12.22 11.19 -9.44
CA ILE A 107 -10.88 11.73 -9.71
C ILE A 107 -10.34 11.19 -11.04
N GLN A 108 -10.49 9.90 -11.32
CA GLN A 108 -10.08 9.29 -12.59
C GLN A 108 -10.81 9.92 -13.78
N ALA A 109 -12.11 10.18 -13.65
CA ALA A 109 -12.91 10.83 -14.69
C ALA A 109 -12.42 12.26 -14.96
N LYS A 110 -12.06 13.01 -13.90
CA LYS A 110 -11.48 14.35 -14.00
C LYS A 110 -10.11 14.32 -14.67
N ALA A 111 -9.23 13.41 -14.25
CA ALA A 111 -7.91 13.21 -14.85
C ALA A 111 -8.02 12.87 -16.34
N LYS A 112 -8.94 11.96 -16.71
CA LYS A 112 -9.20 11.57 -18.11
C LYS A 112 -9.61 12.78 -18.96
N LYS A 113 -10.50 13.66 -18.46
CA LYS A 113 -10.88 14.90 -19.16
C LYS A 113 -9.69 15.86 -19.37
N ALA A 114 -8.73 15.84 -18.44
CA ALA A 114 -7.49 16.62 -18.54
C ALA A 114 -6.39 15.91 -19.37
N GLY A 115 -6.67 14.76 -19.98
CA GLY A 115 -5.70 13.99 -20.76
C GLY A 115 -4.65 13.24 -19.91
N ILE A 116 -4.83 13.19 -18.59
CA ILE A 116 -3.93 12.54 -17.65
C ILE A 116 -4.31 11.06 -17.54
N LYS A 117 -3.32 10.17 -17.65
CA LYS A 117 -3.52 8.73 -17.46
C LYS A 117 -3.56 8.38 -15.96
N THR A 118 -4.36 7.40 -15.59
CA THR A 118 -4.44 6.93 -14.20
C THR A 118 -4.07 5.45 -14.09
N ILE A 119 -3.43 5.08 -12.99
CA ILE A 119 -3.07 3.71 -12.64
C ILE A 119 -3.63 3.45 -11.25
N ASP A 120 -4.45 2.41 -11.10
CA ASP A 120 -4.83 1.88 -9.81
C ASP A 120 -3.65 1.09 -9.24
N TYR A 121 -3.23 1.43 -8.04
CA TYR A 121 -2.11 0.82 -7.32
C TYR A 121 -2.63 0.11 -6.08
N ASP A 122 -2.36 -1.19 -5.96
CA ASP A 122 -2.83 -2.10 -4.92
C ASP A 122 -4.37 -2.25 -4.88
N ARG A 123 -5.12 -1.16 -4.86
CA ARG A 123 -6.58 -1.12 -4.76
C ARG A 123 -7.25 -0.81 -6.08
N LEU A 124 -8.10 -1.73 -6.56
CA LEU A 124 -8.88 -1.53 -7.79
C LEU A 124 -10.05 -0.57 -7.55
N THR A 125 -10.15 0.45 -8.38
CA THR A 125 -11.33 1.33 -8.42
C THR A 125 -12.44 0.68 -9.22
N LEU A 126 -13.49 0.20 -8.53
CA LEU A 126 -14.66 -0.39 -9.19
C LEU A 126 -15.39 0.65 -10.05
N ALA A 127 -15.82 0.24 -11.23
CA ALA A 127 -16.48 1.09 -12.20
C ALA A 127 -15.68 2.36 -12.59
N GLY A 128 -14.37 2.34 -12.40
CA GLY A 128 -13.46 3.44 -12.69
C GLY A 128 -13.08 3.59 -14.16
N SER A 129 -12.05 4.39 -14.39
CA SER A 129 -11.50 4.61 -15.73
C SER A 129 -9.97 4.53 -15.78
N ALA A 130 -9.34 3.89 -14.80
CA ALA A 130 -7.91 3.68 -14.76
C ALA A 130 -7.41 3.00 -16.04
N SER A 131 -6.27 3.42 -16.56
CA SER A 131 -5.66 2.82 -17.75
C SER A 131 -5.12 1.42 -17.45
N TYR A 132 -4.60 1.23 -16.23
CA TYR A 132 -4.00 -0.01 -15.75
C TYR A 132 -4.28 -0.20 -14.26
N TYR A 133 -4.15 -1.45 -13.83
CA TYR A 133 -4.17 -1.86 -12.43
C TYR A 133 -2.91 -2.66 -12.09
N VAL A 134 -2.31 -2.40 -10.95
CA VAL A 134 -1.15 -3.14 -10.43
C VAL A 134 -1.44 -3.58 -9.02
N SER A 135 -1.39 -4.87 -8.77
CA SER A 135 -1.63 -5.45 -7.45
C SER A 135 -1.14 -6.90 -7.40
N PHE A 136 -1.51 -7.58 -6.34
CA PHE A 136 -1.35 -9.02 -6.19
C PHE A 136 -2.63 -9.75 -6.58
N ASP A 137 -2.54 -11.07 -6.79
CA ASP A 137 -3.74 -11.93 -6.82
C ASP A 137 -4.36 -11.97 -5.42
N ASN A 138 -5.34 -11.10 -5.19
CA ASN A 138 -5.95 -10.91 -3.88
C ASN A 138 -6.82 -12.10 -3.45
N VAL A 139 -7.35 -12.89 -4.39
CA VAL A 139 -8.02 -14.16 -4.08
C VAL A 139 -6.98 -15.18 -3.58
N ALA A 140 -5.82 -15.25 -4.22
CA ALA A 140 -4.72 -16.08 -3.74
C ALA A 140 -4.20 -15.65 -2.37
N VAL A 141 -4.15 -14.32 -2.08
CA VAL A 141 -3.83 -13.82 -0.72
C VAL A 141 -4.79 -14.42 0.31
N GLY A 142 -6.09 -14.26 0.10
CA GLY A 142 -7.09 -14.80 1.03
C GLY A 142 -7.03 -16.31 1.14
N LYS A 143 -6.79 -17.04 0.04
CA LYS A 143 -6.61 -18.50 0.05
C LYS A 143 -5.43 -18.91 0.94
N LEU A 144 -4.29 -18.21 0.85
CA LEU A 144 -3.12 -18.46 1.72
C LEU A 144 -3.42 -18.17 3.19
N GLN A 145 -4.22 -17.14 3.50
CA GLN A 145 -4.69 -16.87 4.86
C GLN A 145 -5.53 -18.04 5.40
N GLY A 146 -6.53 -18.47 4.64
CA GLY A 146 -7.39 -19.62 5.01
C GLY A 146 -6.62 -20.92 5.17
N GLN A 147 -5.67 -21.20 4.27
CA GLN A 147 -4.78 -22.37 4.36
C GLN A 147 -3.90 -22.33 5.60
N GLY A 148 -3.36 -21.15 5.95
CA GLY A 148 -2.56 -20.97 7.16
C GLY A 148 -3.36 -21.21 8.45
N ILE A 149 -4.60 -20.71 8.51
CA ILE A 149 -5.51 -20.99 9.64
C ILE A 149 -5.83 -22.48 9.73
N LYS A 150 -6.20 -23.10 8.61
CA LYS A 150 -6.47 -24.55 8.59
C LYS A 150 -5.25 -25.35 9.07
N ALA A 151 -4.07 -25.06 8.55
CA ALA A 151 -2.83 -25.73 8.94
C ALA A 151 -2.49 -25.55 10.44
N CYS A 152 -2.76 -24.36 11.00
CA CYS A 152 -2.59 -24.10 12.42
C CYS A 152 -3.54 -24.96 13.27
N LEU A 153 -4.81 -25.00 12.90
CA LEU A 153 -5.82 -25.82 13.60
C LEU A 153 -5.52 -27.33 13.47
N ASP A 154 -5.12 -27.79 12.29
CA ASP A 154 -4.72 -29.19 12.07
C ASP A 154 -3.52 -29.55 12.96
N LYS A 155 -2.50 -28.68 13.05
CA LYS A 155 -1.33 -28.88 13.91
C LYS A 155 -1.71 -28.91 15.40
N ALA A 156 -2.74 -28.16 15.80
CA ALA A 156 -3.29 -28.18 17.14
C ALA A 156 -4.22 -29.39 17.42
N GLY A 157 -4.40 -30.28 16.43
CA GLY A 157 -5.29 -31.45 16.54
C GLY A 157 -6.78 -31.11 16.53
N LYS A 158 -7.16 -29.89 16.13
CA LYS A 158 -8.54 -29.42 16.13
C LYS A 158 -9.31 -29.95 14.93
N LYS A 159 -10.15 -30.94 15.10
CA LYS A 159 -11.08 -31.43 14.07
C LYS A 159 -12.36 -30.61 14.01
N THR A 160 -12.73 -30.01 15.14
CA THR A 160 -13.80 -29.00 15.24
C THR A 160 -13.20 -27.71 15.79
N ALA A 161 -13.66 -26.56 15.30
CA ALA A 161 -13.12 -25.27 15.72
C ALA A 161 -14.19 -24.16 15.70
N SER A 162 -14.11 -23.25 16.69
CA SER A 162 -14.84 -21.98 16.71
C SER A 162 -13.95 -20.91 16.11
N ILE A 163 -14.42 -20.26 15.04
CA ILE A 163 -13.67 -19.26 14.31
C ILE A 163 -14.47 -17.97 14.14
N VAL A 164 -13.77 -16.85 13.99
CA VAL A 164 -14.36 -15.56 13.59
C VAL A 164 -13.63 -15.00 12.39
N TYR A 165 -14.35 -14.18 11.60
CA TYR A 165 -13.78 -13.39 10.54
C TYR A 165 -13.70 -11.92 10.96
N LEU A 166 -12.50 -11.35 10.88
CA LEU A 166 -12.22 -9.93 11.06
C LEU A 166 -11.75 -9.37 9.72
N ASN A 167 -12.73 -9.01 8.88
CA ASN A 167 -12.50 -8.62 7.50
C ASN A 167 -11.97 -7.19 7.40
N GLY A 168 -11.39 -6.86 6.23
CA GLY A 168 -10.97 -5.50 5.91
C GLY A 168 -12.14 -4.53 5.67
N SER A 169 -11.79 -3.33 5.20
CA SER A 169 -12.78 -2.28 4.93
C SER A 169 -13.77 -2.70 3.83
N PRO A 170 -15.08 -2.52 4.05
CA PRO A 170 -16.11 -2.85 3.06
C PRO A 170 -16.05 -1.93 1.82
N THR A 171 -15.31 -0.82 1.89
CA THR A 171 -15.13 0.11 0.76
C THR A 171 -13.93 -0.24 -0.13
N ASP A 172 -13.14 -1.25 0.27
CA ASP A 172 -11.98 -1.73 -0.46
C ASP A 172 -12.28 -3.10 -1.10
N ASN A 173 -12.21 -3.16 -2.43
CA ASN A 173 -12.45 -4.41 -3.16
C ASN A 173 -11.48 -5.54 -2.78
N ASN A 174 -10.26 -5.22 -2.33
CA ASN A 174 -9.31 -6.23 -1.87
C ASN A 174 -9.86 -7.03 -0.68
N ALA A 175 -10.56 -6.37 0.25
CA ALA A 175 -11.18 -7.06 1.39
C ALA A 175 -12.21 -8.11 0.93
N THR A 176 -12.99 -7.80 -0.10
CA THR A 176 -13.94 -8.75 -0.72
C THR A 176 -13.20 -9.94 -1.35
N LEU A 177 -12.11 -9.68 -2.07
CA LEU A 177 -11.32 -10.72 -2.73
C LEU A 177 -10.57 -11.61 -1.72
N PHE A 178 -10.04 -11.03 -0.63
CA PHE A 178 -9.45 -11.82 0.47
C PHE A 178 -10.50 -12.74 1.08
N LYS A 179 -11.72 -12.20 1.35
CA LYS A 179 -12.83 -13.00 1.87
C LYS A 179 -13.17 -14.16 0.93
N GLN A 180 -13.30 -13.91 -0.36
CA GLN A 180 -13.51 -14.94 -1.36
C GLN A 180 -12.41 -16.02 -1.28
N GLY A 181 -11.16 -15.61 -1.10
CA GLY A 181 -10.01 -16.49 -1.00
C GLY A 181 -10.08 -17.41 0.22
N TYR A 182 -10.20 -16.86 1.45
CA TYR A 182 -10.25 -17.71 2.64
C TYR A 182 -11.57 -18.49 2.76
N ASP A 183 -12.68 -17.98 2.24
CA ASP A 183 -13.93 -18.74 2.13
C ASP A 183 -13.76 -19.96 1.23
N SER A 184 -12.98 -19.89 0.15
CA SER A 184 -12.72 -21.05 -0.71
C SER A 184 -12.09 -22.25 0.04
N VAL A 185 -11.39 -21.97 1.16
CA VAL A 185 -10.74 -22.99 2.00
C VAL A 185 -11.61 -23.36 3.21
N LEU A 186 -12.19 -22.36 3.88
CA LEU A 186 -12.83 -22.56 5.18
C LEU A 186 -14.35 -22.81 5.07
N ARG A 187 -15.02 -22.30 4.04
CA ARG A 187 -16.45 -22.46 3.86
C ARG A 187 -16.90 -23.93 3.76
N PRO A 188 -16.19 -24.83 3.06
CA PRO A 188 -16.52 -26.26 3.09
C PRO A 188 -16.51 -26.86 4.51
N LEU A 189 -15.58 -26.43 5.36
CA LEU A 189 -15.48 -26.88 6.76
C LEU A 189 -16.59 -26.31 7.66
N ILE A 190 -17.01 -25.05 7.37
CA ILE A 190 -18.14 -24.43 8.04
C ILE A 190 -19.46 -25.11 7.61
N ASN A 191 -19.63 -25.37 6.33
CA ASN A 191 -20.84 -26.01 5.80
C ASN A 191 -21.00 -27.45 6.32
N SER A 192 -19.91 -28.19 6.49
CA SER A 192 -19.91 -29.54 7.10
C SER A 192 -20.07 -29.51 8.62
N LYS A 193 -20.13 -28.32 9.26
CA LYS A 193 -20.18 -28.11 10.71
C LYS A 193 -18.91 -28.61 11.44
N ALA A 194 -17.84 -28.91 10.73
CA ALA A 194 -16.54 -29.12 11.35
C ALA A 194 -16.05 -27.81 12.00
N TYR A 195 -16.25 -26.66 11.33
CA TYR A 195 -15.97 -25.36 11.94
C TYR A 195 -17.26 -24.59 12.17
N THR A 196 -17.32 -23.85 13.30
CA THR A 196 -18.40 -22.91 13.62
C THR A 196 -17.90 -21.51 13.38
N LEU A 197 -18.48 -20.81 12.39
CA LEU A 197 -18.26 -19.39 12.21
C LEU A 197 -19.15 -18.63 13.20
N VAL A 198 -18.55 -18.16 14.30
CA VAL A 198 -19.27 -17.48 15.40
C VAL A 198 -19.70 -16.07 14.97
N ASP A 199 -18.82 -15.37 14.23
CA ASP A 199 -19.10 -14.03 13.77
C ASP A 199 -18.26 -13.67 12.52
N ASP A 200 -18.78 -12.71 11.73
CA ASP A 200 -18.22 -12.29 10.45
C ASP A 200 -18.42 -10.78 10.31
N GLN A 201 -17.39 -9.99 10.66
CA GLN A 201 -17.46 -8.54 10.70
C GLN A 201 -16.41 -7.87 9.84
N SER A 202 -16.78 -6.78 9.17
CA SER A 202 -15.86 -5.90 8.45
C SER A 202 -15.43 -4.74 9.34
N VAL A 203 -14.16 -4.35 9.21
CA VAL A 203 -13.59 -3.22 9.93
C VAL A 203 -13.55 -2.00 9.02
N PRO A 204 -14.39 -0.98 9.23
CA PRO A 204 -14.40 0.23 8.42
C PRO A 204 -13.03 0.89 8.39
N ASP A 205 -12.64 1.35 7.20
CA ASP A 205 -11.41 2.11 6.93
C ASP A 205 -10.12 1.37 7.31
N TRP A 206 -10.16 0.03 7.51
CA TRP A 206 -9.03 -0.75 8.03
C TRP A 206 -8.50 -0.24 9.39
N ASP A 207 -9.37 0.40 10.18
CA ASP A 207 -9.01 1.02 11.46
C ASP A 207 -8.69 -0.05 12.51
N ASN A 208 -7.41 -0.16 12.86
CA ASN A 208 -6.93 -1.19 13.80
C ASN A 208 -7.52 -1.05 15.20
N ALA A 209 -7.84 0.18 15.65
CA ALA A 209 -8.46 0.40 16.96
C ALA A 209 -9.92 -0.10 16.95
N LYS A 210 -10.69 0.21 15.89
CA LYS A 210 -12.03 -0.36 15.69
C LYS A 210 -11.97 -1.88 15.55
N GLY A 211 -10.95 -2.41 14.84
CA GLY A 211 -10.71 -3.84 14.72
C GLY A 211 -10.56 -4.53 16.08
N GLY A 212 -9.81 -3.92 16.99
CA GLY A 212 -9.67 -4.42 18.37
C GLY A 212 -11.00 -4.46 19.12
N VAL A 213 -11.81 -3.40 19.02
CA VAL A 213 -13.15 -3.33 19.65
C VAL A 213 -14.09 -4.38 19.07
N ILE A 214 -14.14 -4.51 17.74
CA ILE A 214 -14.96 -5.51 17.06
C ILE A 214 -14.54 -6.91 17.48
N PHE A 215 -13.23 -7.18 17.54
CA PHE A 215 -12.75 -8.50 17.96
C PHE A 215 -13.06 -8.80 19.44
N GLU A 216 -13.01 -7.83 20.33
CA GLU A 216 -13.40 -8.01 21.73
C GLU A 216 -14.89 -8.41 21.84
N GLN A 217 -15.76 -7.82 21.03
CA GLN A 217 -17.16 -8.22 20.91
C GLN A 217 -17.31 -9.64 20.35
N GLN A 218 -16.54 -9.99 19.32
CA GLN A 218 -16.53 -11.35 18.74
C GLN A 218 -16.06 -12.39 19.76
N LEU A 219 -15.02 -12.09 20.53
CA LEU A 219 -14.54 -12.98 21.60
C LEU A 219 -15.57 -13.16 22.70
N THR A 220 -16.27 -12.09 23.08
CA THR A 220 -17.39 -12.14 24.04
C THR A 220 -18.54 -13.00 23.50
N LYS A 221 -18.91 -12.83 22.23
CA LYS A 221 -19.94 -13.64 21.56
C LYS A 221 -19.58 -15.13 21.51
N ALA A 222 -18.28 -15.43 21.40
CA ALA A 222 -17.74 -16.78 21.47
C ALA A 222 -17.67 -17.35 22.92
N GLY A 223 -18.10 -16.58 23.93
CA GLY A 223 -17.99 -16.99 25.35
C GLY A 223 -16.54 -17.14 25.81
N GLY A 224 -15.61 -16.41 25.23
CA GLY A 224 -14.18 -16.50 25.51
C GLY A 224 -13.51 -17.78 24.95
N LYS A 225 -14.22 -18.59 24.17
CA LYS A 225 -13.74 -19.87 23.61
C LYS A 225 -13.63 -19.76 22.09
N LEU A 226 -12.44 -19.43 21.62
CA LEU A 226 -12.14 -19.24 20.21
C LEU A 226 -10.89 -20.03 19.82
N ASP A 227 -10.92 -20.68 18.65
CA ASP A 227 -9.81 -21.46 18.14
C ASP A 227 -9.05 -20.68 17.03
N ALA A 228 -9.74 -19.83 16.27
CA ALA A 228 -9.07 -19.02 15.25
C ALA A 228 -9.74 -17.67 14.93
N VAL A 229 -8.90 -16.72 14.52
CA VAL A 229 -9.27 -15.43 13.94
C VAL A 229 -8.72 -15.36 12.53
N VAL A 230 -9.60 -15.28 11.54
CA VAL A 230 -9.23 -14.98 10.16
C VAL A 230 -9.22 -13.47 10.03
N SER A 231 -8.07 -12.86 10.22
CA SER A 231 -7.92 -11.41 10.05
C SER A 231 -7.37 -11.07 8.67
N ALA A 232 -7.95 -10.05 8.05
CA ALA A 232 -7.67 -9.72 6.67
C ALA A 232 -6.28 -9.09 6.46
N ASN A 233 -5.69 -8.47 7.49
CA ASN A 233 -4.31 -8.00 7.45
C ASN A 233 -3.64 -8.08 8.84
N GLU A 234 -2.35 -7.78 8.91
CA GLU A 234 -1.58 -7.81 10.16
C GLU A 234 -2.01 -6.74 11.16
N GLY A 235 -2.39 -5.54 10.69
CA GLY A 235 -2.88 -4.49 11.58
C GLY A 235 -4.07 -4.96 12.41
N LEU A 236 -5.06 -5.57 11.75
CA LEU A 236 -6.23 -6.16 12.40
C LEU A 236 -5.86 -7.40 13.23
N GLY A 237 -4.96 -8.26 12.70
CA GLY A 237 -4.49 -9.44 13.42
C GLY A 237 -3.75 -9.10 14.71
N LEU A 238 -2.89 -8.08 14.69
CA LEU A 238 -2.17 -7.60 15.88
C LEU A 238 -3.10 -6.92 16.89
N ALA A 239 -4.14 -6.21 16.41
CA ALA A 239 -5.19 -5.69 17.29
C ALA A 239 -5.94 -6.83 18.01
N ALA A 240 -6.27 -7.91 17.28
CA ALA A 240 -6.86 -9.11 17.88
C ALA A 240 -5.90 -9.78 18.87
N VAL A 241 -4.61 -9.89 18.53
CA VAL A 241 -3.57 -10.42 19.43
C VAL A 241 -3.47 -9.62 20.72
N ALA A 242 -3.58 -8.29 20.67
CA ALA A 242 -3.59 -7.45 21.87
C ALA A 242 -4.75 -7.78 22.81
N VAL A 243 -5.95 -8.03 22.26
CA VAL A 243 -7.12 -8.48 23.04
C VAL A 243 -6.89 -9.90 23.58
N LEU A 244 -6.35 -10.82 22.78
CA LEU A 244 -6.03 -12.18 23.22
C LEU A 244 -5.02 -12.16 24.36
N LYS A 245 -4.01 -11.30 24.33
CA LYS A 245 -3.03 -11.13 25.43
C LYS A 245 -3.69 -10.71 26.74
N LYS A 246 -4.61 -9.74 26.70
CA LYS A 246 -5.37 -9.31 27.90
C LYS A 246 -6.17 -10.46 28.51
N ASN A 247 -6.60 -11.42 27.71
CA ASN A 247 -7.41 -12.56 28.13
C ASN A 247 -6.58 -13.84 28.37
N GLY A 248 -5.24 -13.80 28.27
CA GLY A 248 -4.37 -14.97 28.45
C GLY A 248 -4.53 -16.03 27.37
N LEU A 249 -4.99 -15.65 26.17
CA LEU A 249 -5.29 -16.52 25.02
C LEU A 249 -4.28 -16.43 23.88
N ASN A 250 -3.31 -15.50 23.95
CA ASN A 250 -2.28 -15.37 22.93
C ASN A 250 -1.45 -16.65 22.79
N GLY A 251 -1.07 -16.98 21.56
CA GLY A 251 -0.38 -18.23 21.24
C GLY A 251 -1.26 -19.50 21.34
N LYS A 252 -2.52 -19.38 21.81
CA LYS A 252 -3.49 -20.49 21.90
C LYS A 252 -4.55 -20.44 20.79
N VAL A 253 -4.77 -19.26 20.20
CA VAL A 253 -5.71 -18.99 19.12
C VAL A 253 -4.92 -18.78 17.84
N CYS A 254 -5.30 -19.46 16.75
CA CYS A 254 -4.70 -19.27 15.44
C CYS A 254 -5.12 -17.91 14.87
N VAL A 255 -4.18 -17.04 14.51
CA VAL A 255 -4.46 -15.72 13.94
C VAL A 255 -3.73 -15.56 12.62
N SER A 256 -4.47 -15.20 11.56
CA SER A 256 -3.87 -14.90 10.25
C SER A 256 -3.51 -13.43 10.10
N GLY A 257 -2.72 -13.11 9.08
CA GLY A 257 -2.41 -11.76 8.66
C GLY A 257 -2.04 -11.69 7.17
N GLN A 258 -1.71 -10.49 6.70
CA GLN A 258 -0.99 -10.24 5.45
C GLN A 258 -0.24 -8.92 5.57
N ASP A 259 0.80 -8.74 4.81
CA ASP A 259 1.73 -7.63 4.60
C ASP A 259 3.18 -7.96 4.96
N ALA A 260 3.43 -8.92 5.85
CA ALA A 260 4.76 -9.32 6.32
C ALA A 260 5.58 -8.12 6.87
N THR A 261 4.93 -7.27 7.67
CA THR A 261 5.58 -6.16 8.37
C THR A 261 6.57 -6.68 9.43
N ALA A 262 7.44 -5.82 9.94
CA ALA A 262 8.36 -6.21 11.00
C ALA A 262 7.62 -6.71 12.25
N ASP A 263 6.52 -6.04 12.65
CA ASP A 263 5.65 -6.44 13.76
C ASP A 263 4.96 -7.78 13.49
N GLY A 264 4.43 -7.97 12.27
CA GLY A 264 3.81 -9.23 11.85
C GLY A 264 4.78 -10.40 11.88
N LEU A 265 5.99 -10.22 11.32
CA LEU A 265 7.03 -11.23 11.34
C LEU A 265 7.50 -11.55 12.77
N ALA A 266 7.63 -10.53 13.62
CA ALA A 266 7.93 -10.73 15.03
C ALA A 266 6.82 -11.55 15.74
N ALA A 267 5.55 -11.24 15.47
CA ALA A 267 4.42 -11.99 16.01
C ALA A 267 4.36 -13.44 15.49
N ILE A 268 4.79 -13.70 14.25
CA ILE A 268 4.99 -15.06 13.73
C ILE A 268 6.07 -15.79 14.54
N LEU A 269 7.22 -15.14 14.79
CA LEU A 269 8.34 -15.75 15.52
C LEU A 269 7.98 -16.04 16.98
N THR A 270 7.22 -15.17 17.63
CA THR A 270 6.72 -15.38 19.01
C THR A 270 5.58 -16.39 19.09
N GLY A 271 4.88 -16.65 17.98
CA GLY A 271 3.72 -17.53 17.91
C GLY A 271 2.39 -16.83 18.20
N ASP A 272 2.36 -15.52 18.27
CA ASP A 272 1.14 -14.72 18.41
C ASP A 272 0.31 -14.67 17.11
N LEU A 273 0.99 -14.68 15.94
CA LEU A 273 0.39 -14.95 14.62
C LEU A 273 0.80 -16.34 14.14
N SER A 274 -0.12 -17.07 13.53
CA SER A 274 0.15 -18.38 12.95
C SER A 274 0.71 -18.31 11.53
N ASN A 275 0.24 -17.35 10.77
CA ASN A 275 0.67 -17.11 9.40
C ASN A 275 0.44 -15.67 8.98
N THR A 276 1.21 -15.23 8.01
CA THR A 276 0.96 -14.00 7.25
C THR A 276 1.15 -14.26 5.76
N VAL A 277 0.80 -13.28 4.92
CA VAL A 277 1.02 -13.35 3.48
C VAL A 277 1.95 -12.22 3.06
N TYR A 278 3.09 -12.57 2.49
CA TYR A 278 4.05 -11.64 1.95
C TYR A 278 3.64 -11.20 0.55
N LYS A 279 3.54 -9.91 0.39
CA LYS A 279 3.41 -9.21 -0.88
C LYS A 279 4.73 -8.50 -1.18
N ALA A 280 5.41 -8.89 -2.26
CA ALA A 280 6.70 -8.29 -2.65
C ALA A 280 6.48 -6.85 -3.19
N VAL A 281 6.22 -5.89 -2.29
CA VAL A 281 5.86 -4.49 -2.60
C VAL A 281 6.86 -3.83 -3.54
N LYS A 282 8.14 -4.19 -3.47
CA LYS A 282 9.15 -3.71 -4.42
C LYS A 282 8.80 -4.06 -5.88
N GLN A 283 8.27 -5.27 -6.11
CA GLN A 283 7.85 -5.69 -7.46
C GLN A 283 6.59 -4.92 -7.90
N GLU A 284 5.65 -4.68 -6.99
CA GLU A 284 4.45 -3.89 -7.24
C GLU A 284 4.80 -2.45 -7.61
N ALA A 285 5.65 -1.79 -6.82
CA ALA A 285 6.14 -0.44 -7.08
C ALA A 285 6.89 -0.34 -8.40
N ASN A 286 7.75 -1.30 -8.71
CA ASN A 286 8.48 -1.36 -9.98
C ASN A 286 7.51 -1.58 -11.16
N GLY A 287 6.49 -2.42 -10.99
CA GLY A 287 5.44 -2.65 -12.00
C GLY A 287 4.66 -1.37 -12.32
N ALA A 288 4.23 -0.65 -11.28
CA ALA A 288 3.53 0.62 -11.44
C ALA A 288 4.42 1.70 -12.07
N ALA A 289 5.67 1.80 -11.63
CA ALA A 289 6.62 2.74 -12.21
C ALA A 289 6.90 2.44 -13.70
N ALA A 290 7.05 1.17 -14.07
CA ALA A 290 7.26 0.77 -15.47
C ALA A 290 6.06 1.16 -16.35
N LEU A 291 4.82 0.97 -15.87
CA LEU A 291 3.62 1.41 -16.56
C LEU A 291 3.59 2.94 -16.75
N ALA A 292 3.85 3.69 -15.67
CA ALA A 292 3.85 5.15 -15.72
C ALA A 292 4.91 5.68 -16.69
N ILE A 293 6.11 5.11 -16.68
CA ILE A 293 7.21 5.48 -17.57
C ILE A 293 6.87 5.19 -19.03
N ALA A 294 6.27 4.01 -19.32
CA ALA A 294 5.81 3.67 -20.66
C ALA A 294 4.75 4.64 -21.18
N LEU A 295 3.78 5.02 -20.32
CA LEU A 295 2.74 5.99 -20.65
C LEU A 295 3.33 7.39 -20.93
N ILE A 296 4.30 7.84 -20.15
CA ILE A 296 4.96 9.14 -20.34
C ILE A 296 5.76 9.17 -21.65
N LYS A 297 6.46 8.07 -21.97
CA LYS A 297 7.28 7.95 -23.17
C LYS A 297 6.49 7.58 -24.42
N GLY A 298 5.22 7.25 -24.30
CA GLY A 298 4.40 6.73 -25.41
C GLY A 298 4.88 5.37 -25.95
N THR A 299 5.60 4.60 -25.15
CA THR A 299 6.09 3.27 -25.52
C THR A 299 5.05 2.18 -25.19
N LYS A 300 5.17 1.03 -25.86
CA LYS A 300 4.28 -0.11 -25.61
C LYS A 300 4.45 -0.63 -24.19
N VAL A 301 3.34 -0.81 -23.48
CA VAL A 301 3.29 -1.51 -22.20
C VAL A 301 3.40 -3.02 -22.45
N THR A 302 4.32 -3.68 -21.75
CA THR A 302 4.60 -5.11 -21.92
C THR A 302 4.36 -5.95 -20.66
N ASN A 303 4.25 -5.31 -19.49
CA ASN A 303 4.12 -5.99 -18.21
C ASN A 303 2.66 -6.17 -17.71
N ALA A 304 1.67 -5.52 -18.32
CA ALA A 304 0.25 -5.73 -18.00
C ALA A 304 -0.30 -6.92 -18.80
N THR A 305 0.03 -8.13 -18.36
CA THR A 305 -0.33 -9.38 -19.04
C THR A 305 -1.65 -9.99 -18.56
N GLY A 306 -2.14 -9.54 -17.41
CA GLY A 306 -3.42 -9.94 -16.82
C GLY A 306 -4.54 -8.95 -17.13
N LYS A 307 -5.74 -9.31 -16.66
CA LYS A 307 -6.94 -8.46 -16.67
C LYS A 307 -7.71 -8.65 -15.39
N THR A 308 -8.30 -7.57 -14.88
CA THR A 308 -9.16 -7.60 -13.69
C THR A 308 -10.46 -6.87 -14.02
N ASN A 309 -11.59 -7.51 -13.76
CA ASN A 309 -12.90 -6.89 -14.00
C ASN A 309 -13.22 -5.89 -12.88
N ASP A 310 -13.54 -4.65 -13.25
CA ASP A 310 -13.88 -3.57 -12.30
C ASP A 310 -15.39 -3.44 -12.07
N GLY A 311 -16.17 -4.41 -12.53
CA GLY A 311 -17.62 -4.39 -12.49
C GLY A 311 -18.27 -3.79 -13.75
N LYS A 312 -17.49 -3.12 -14.62
CA LYS A 312 -17.95 -2.57 -15.92
C LYS A 312 -17.10 -3.02 -17.09
N ARG A 313 -15.82 -3.25 -16.88
CA ARG A 313 -14.86 -3.62 -17.93
C ARG A 313 -13.68 -4.38 -17.36
N ASP A 314 -12.95 -5.02 -18.26
CA ASP A 314 -11.64 -5.60 -17.95
C ASP A 314 -10.56 -4.51 -18.00
N VAL A 315 -9.88 -4.30 -16.89
CA VAL A 315 -8.74 -3.40 -16.76
C VAL A 315 -7.45 -4.19 -17.01
N PRO A 316 -6.59 -3.79 -17.95
CA PRO A 316 -5.29 -4.42 -18.13
C PRO A 316 -4.48 -4.35 -16.82
N SER A 317 -3.98 -5.50 -16.36
CA SER A 317 -3.46 -5.62 -15.00
C SER A 317 -2.10 -6.29 -14.94
N VAL A 318 -1.29 -5.84 -13.98
CA VAL A 318 -0.10 -6.54 -13.46
C VAL A 318 -0.52 -7.20 -12.16
N LEU A 319 -0.66 -8.51 -12.16
CA LEU A 319 -1.01 -9.27 -10.96
C LEU A 319 0.19 -10.10 -10.50
N LEU A 320 0.66 -9.81 -9.30
CA LEU A 320 1.82 -10.44 -8.68
C LEU A 320 1.37 -11.62 -7.81
N VAL A 321 2.26 -12.60 -7.66
CA VAL A 321 2.00 -13.80 -6.86
C VAL A 321 2.36 -13.53 -5.40
N PRO A 322 1.41 -13.68 -4.46
CA PRO A 322 1.70 -13.58 -3.03
C PRO A 322 2.35 -14.86 -2.49
N VAL A 323 3.04 -14.76 -1.35
CA VAL A 323 3.71 -15.88 -0.70
C VAL A 323 3.22 -16.05 0.73
N GLY A 324 2.75 -17.25 1.09
CA GLY A 324 2.37 -17.59 2.46
C GLY A 324 3.62 -17.68 3.35
N ILE A 325 3.60 -16.99 4.49
CA ILE A 325 4.69 -16.97 5.46
C ILE A 325 4.21 -17.56 6.79
N THR A 326 5.02 -18.47 7.29
CA THR A 326 4.93 -19.05 8.62
C THR A 326 6.29 -18.98 9.31
N LYS A 327 6.40 -19.43 10.52
CA LYS A 327 7.68 -19.48 11.25
C LYS A 327 8.80 -20.18 10.46
N ALA A 328 8.47 -21.16 9.61
CA ALA A 328 9.43 -21.94 8.85
C ALA A 328 10.15 -21.14 7.75
N ASN A 329 9.52 -20.07 7.22
CA ASN A 329 10.04 -19.36 6.06
C ASN A 329 10.09 -17.81 6.22
N VAL A 330 10.07 -17.27 7.44
CA VAL A 330 10.26 -15.83 7.72
C VAL A 330 11.53 -15.29 7.03
N LYS A 331 12.59 -16.11 6.97
CA LYS A 331 13.85 -15.76 6.29
C LYS A 331 13.67 -15.28 4.85
N THR A 332 12.66 -15.77 4.15
CA THR A 332 12.38 -15.38 2.76
C THR A 332 12.14 -13.88 2.64
N VAL A 333 11.39 -13.30 3.58
CA VAL A 333 11.07 -11.86 3.58
C VAL A 333 12.31 -11.03 3.90
N ILE A 334 13.15 -11.51 4.82
CA ILE A 334 14.40 -10.83 5.20
C ILE A 334 15.42 -10.92 4.04
N ALA A 335 15.53 -12.07 3.40
CA ALA A 335 16.44 -12.27 2.27
C ALA A 335 16.09 -11.42 1.04
N ASP A 336 14.79 -11.17 0.81
CA ASP A 336 14.32 -10.25 -0.23
C ASP A 336 14.58 -8.77 0.10
N GLY A 337 15.00 -8.47 1.33
CA GLY A 337 15.28 -7.10 1.79
C GLY A 337 14.03 -6.25 2.03
N PHE A 338 12.86 -6.87 2.13
CA PHE A 338 11.62 -6.16 2.46
C PHE A 338 11.61 -5.72 3.92
N GLN A 339 12.01 -6.61 4.83
CA GLN A 339 12.28 -6.30 6.24
C GLN A 339 13.73 -6.61 6.57
N THR A 340 14.31 -5.89 7.54
CA THR A 340 15.65 -6.22 8.03
C THR A 340 15.57 -7.16 9.23
N ARG A 341 16.59 -8.01 9.40
CA ARG A 341 16.73 -8.80 10.62
C ARG A 341 16.70 -7.93 11.87
N ALA A 342 17.38 -6.78 11.81
CA ALA A 342 17.47 -5.85 12.95
C ALA A 342 16.10 -5.35 13.36
N ASP A 343 15.23 -4.94 12.41
CA ASP A 343 13.89 -4.44 12.73
C ASP A 343 13.01 -5.54 13.34
N VAL A 344 13.02 -6.73 12.76
CA VAL A 344 12.24 -7.87 13.26
C VAL A 344 12.72 -8.30 14.66
N CYS A 345 14.04 -8.41 14.86
CA CYS A 345 14.59 -8.89 16.12
C CYS A 345 14.56 -7.84 17.25
N LYS A 346 14.50 -6.57 16.91
CA LYS A 346 14.23 -5.50 17.88
C LYS A 346 12.85 -5.68 18.54
N ILE A 347 11.87 -6.19 17.80
CA ILE A 347 10.49 -6.40 18.27
C ILE A 347 10.36 -7.80 18.91
N ALA A 348 10.79 -8.86 18.21
CA ALA A 348 10.67 -10.24 18.67
C ALA A 348 11.64 -10.62 19.79
N THR A 349 12.69 -9.85 20.03
CA THR A 349 13.90 -10.06 20.81
C THR A 349 14.96 -10.90 20.10
N GLU A 350 16.22 -10.65 20.41
CA GLU A 350 17.37 -11.36 19.81
C GLU A 350 17.33 -12.86 20.15
N ALA A 351 16.90 -13.22 21.36
CA ALA A 351 16.78 -14.60 21.81
C ALA A 351 15.76 -15.38 20.96
N VAL A 352 14.59 -14.78 20.68
CA VAL A 352 13.55 -15.38 19.82
C VAL A 352 14.04 -15.53 18.38
N CYS A 353 14.68 -14.51 17.82
CA CYS A 353 15.27 -14.59 16.49
C CYS A 353 16.27 -15.74 16.37
N LYS A 354 17.23 -15.82 17.29
CA LYS A 354 18.24 -16.87 17.33
C LYS A 354 17.63 -18.26 17.46
N ALA A 355 16.63 -18.42 18.34
CA ALA A 355 15.92 -19.69 18.52
C ALA A 355 15.17 -20.17 17.26
N ASN A 356 14.79 -19.24 16.36
CA ASN A 356 14.16 -19.52 15.08
C ASN A 356 15.15 -19.47 13.90
N GLY A 357 16.44 -19.35 14.18
CA GLY A 357 17.50 -19.35 13.19
C GLY A 357 17.49 -18.10 12.28
N ILE A 358 16.92 -16.99 12.76
CA ILE A 358 16.91 -15.68 12.07
C ILE A 358 18.17 -14.89 12.43
#